data_a4afa0582e6a1810700af1edbe5d3717
#
_entry.id   a4afa0582e6a1810700af1edbe5d3717
#
_cell.length_a   1.000
_cell.length_b   1.000
_cell.length_c   1.000
_cell.angle_alpha   90.00
_cell.angle_beta   90.00
_cell.angle_gamma   90.00
#
_symmetry.space_group_name_H-M   'P 1'
#
loop_
_entity.id
_entity.type
_entity.pdbx_description
1 polymer ?
#
loop_
_entity_poly.entity_id
_entity_poly.type
_entity_poly.pdbx_seq_one_letter_code
_entity_poly.pdbx_strand_id
1 'polypeptide(L)'
;MFKINKKAGVDEVGRGCLAGPVFAAAVILSNKINVKDIKDSKKIPFRKRLLLSKYIKKNSIYAVGTASVEEINKINILNASLLSMKRALDKLKLKPSIVYIDGLFAPKDLKIKYKTFVKGDEKITCISAASIVAKATRDVFMIRLGKKFPKYKWNKNFGYGTKEHLNGIRKYGITKHHRKNFKPIHNILMSKTRETL
;
A
#
# COMPACT_ATOMS: atom_id res chain seq x y z
N MET A 1 -5.57 29.43 -13.33
CA MET A 1 -5.66 28.04 -13.84
C MET A 1 -4.41 27.28 -13.48
N PHE A 2 -4.48 26.16 -12.74
CA PHE A 2 -3.27 25.45 -12.27
C PHE A 2 -2.68 24.65 -13.44
N LYS A 3 -1.40 24.87 -13.75
CA LYS A 3 -0.67 24.01 -14.71
C LYS A 3 -0.43 22.65 -14.04
N ILE A 4 -1.24 21.66 -14.39
CA ILE A 4 -1.16 20.29 -13.86
C ILE A 4 -0.19 19.51 -14.73
N ASN A 5 0.82 18.91 -14.08
CA ASN A 5 1.71 17.99 -14.78
C ASN A 5 0.90 16.73 -15.12
N LYS A 6 0.74 16.40 -16.41
CA LYS A 6 -0.04 15.24 -16.85
C LYS A 6 0.62 13.87 -16.54
N LYS A 7 1.67 13.85 -15.72
CA LYS A 7 2.37 12.62 -15.29
C LYS A 7 1.83 12.15 -13.96
N ALA A 8 1.38 10.89 -13.87
CA ALA A 8 0.99 10.25 -12.60
C ALA A 8 2.12 9.35 -12.07
N GLY A 9 2.37 9.39 -10.77
CA GLY A 9 3.16 8.39 -10.07
C GLY A 9 2.25 7.38 -9.39
N VAL A 10 2.65 6.11 -9.37
CA VAL A 10 1.91 5.02 -8.72
C VAL A 10 2.86 4.18 -7.88
N ASP A 11 2.44 3.88 -6.66
CA ASP A 11 3.15 2.99 -5.74
C ASP A 11 2.17 2.22 -4.85
N GLU A 12 2.59 1.04 -4.35
CA GLU A 12 1.81 0.21 -3.44
C GLU A 12 2.48 0.08 -2.07
N VAL A 13 1.71 -0.35 -1.09
CA VAL A 13 2.15 -0.61 0.28
C VAL A 13 1.45 -1.82 0.88
N GLY A 14 2.17 -2.54 1.71
CA GLY A 14 1.61 -3.64 2.48
C GLY A 14 1.80 -5.00 1.85
N ARG A 15 2.70 -5.19 0.89
CA ARG A 15 2.98 -6.49 0.26
C ARG A 15 3.48 -7.52 1.27
N GLY A 16 4.48 -7.19 2.07
CA GLY A 16 5.10 -8.10 3.05
C GLY A 16 4.34 -8.27 4.38
N CYS A 17 3.13 -7.72 4.51
CA CYS A 17 2.35 -7.84 5.73
C CYS A 17 1.61 -9.17 5.80
N LEU A 18 1.50 -9.75 7.01
CA LEU A 18 0.74 -10.98 7.27
C LEU A 18 -0.77 -10.72 7.39
N ALA A 19 -1.17 -9.46 7.63
CA ALA A 19 -2.57 -9.08 7.79
C ALA A 19 -2.91 -7.77 7.07
N GLY A 20 -4.18 -7.64 6.73
CA GLY A 20 -4.76 -6.48 6.09
C GLY A 20 -4.59 -6.43 4.58
N PRO A 21 -5.34 -5.55 3.90
CA PRO A 21 -5.31 -5.37 2.46
C PRO A 21 -3.99 -4.75 1.98
N VAL A 22 -3.71 -4.87 0.69
CA VAL A 22 -2.71 -4.07 -0.02
C VAL A 22 -3.37 -2.78 -0.51
N PHE A 23 -2.65 -1.68 -0.43
CA PHE A 23 -3.07 -0.36 -0.88
C PHE A 23 -2.13 0.13 -1.97
N ALA A 24 -2.66 0.88 -2.93
CA ALA A 24 -1.87 1.67 -3.85
C ALA A 24 -2.44 3.08 -3.93
N ALA A 25 -1.59 4.03 -4.29
CA ALA A 25 -2.03 5.38 -4.63
C ALA A 25 -1.53 5.76 -6.02
N ALA A 26 -2.32 6.57 -6.71
CA ALA A 26 -1.94 7.27 -7.92
C ALA A 26 -1.99 8.77 -7.65
N VAL A 27 -0.92 9.50 -8.00
CA VAL A 27 -0.79 10.93 -7.71
C VAL A 27 -0.30 11.69 -8.93
N ILE A 28 -1.04 12.74 -9.30
CA ILE A 28 -0.63 13.75 -10.29
C ILE A 28 -0.32 15.02 -9.52
N LEU A 29 0.96 15.37 -9.42
CA LEU A 29 1.41 16.53 -8.68
C LEU A 29 1.04 17.84 -9.39
N SER A 30 0.63 18.85 -8.63
CA SER A 30 0.56 20.22 -9.12
C SER A 30 1.88 20.94 -8.96
N ASN A 31 2.07 22.02 -9.73
CA ASN A 31 3.28 22.86 -9.63
C ASN A 31 3.41 23.62 -8.28
N LYS A 32 2.38 23.56 -7.43
CA LYS A 32 2.40 24.15 -6.08
C LYS A 32 3.17 23.34 -5.04
N ILE A 33 3.47 22.07 -5.36
CA ILE A 33 4.15 21.19 -4.42
C ILE A 33 5.65 21.42 -4.47
N ASN A 34 6.22 21.77 -3.32
CA ASN A 34 7.65 21.79 -3.15
C ASN A 34 8.20 20.38 -3.17
N VAL A 35 8.95 20.05 -4.22
CA VAL A 35 9.53 18.72 -4.46
C VAL A 35 10.50 18.31 -3.36
N LYS A 36 11.19 19.28 -2.71
CA LYS A 36 12.13 19.00 -1.62
C LYS A 36 11.47 18.34 -0.41
N ASP A 37 10.17 18.61 -0.17
CA ASP A 37 9.43 18.05 0.97
C ASP A 37 9.04 16.59 0.76
N ILE A 38 9.10 16.09 -0.47
CA ILE A 38 8.63 14.74 -0.82
C ILE A 38 9.77 13.70 -0.82
N LYS A 39 11.02 14.15 -0.93
CA LYS A 39 12.17 13.25 -0.96
C LYS A 39 12.30 12.45 0.35
N ASP A 40 12.58 11.14 0.22
CA ASP A 40 12.88 10.23 1.33
C ASP A 40 11.69 9.80 2.22
N SER A 41 10.59 9.37 1.58
CA SER A 41 9.35 8.98 2.26
C SER A 41 9.48 7.76 3.19
N LYS A 42 10.43 6.86 2.98
CA LYS A 42 10.61 5.63 3.78
C LYS A 42 11.14 5.93 5.19
N LYS A 43 11.92 7.00 5.33
CA LYS A 43 12.56 7.42 6.60
C LYS A 43 11.73 8.44 7.39
N ILE A 44 10.61 8.92 6.83
CA ILE A 44 9.79 9.93 7.48
C ILE A 44 9.01 9.31 8.66
N PRO A 45 9.10 9.87 9.89
CA PRO A 45 8.30 9.44 11.02
C PRO A 45 6.79 9.49 10.74
N PHE A 46 6.03 8.59 11.38
CA PHE A 46 4.59 8.44 11.13
C PHE A 46 3.81 9.77 11.16
N ARG A 47 4.00 10.60 12.19
CA ARG A 47 3.31 11.90 12.31
C ARG A 47 3.63 12.84 11.14
N LYS A 48 4.90 12.97 10.78
CA LYS A 48 5.36 13.80 9.65
C LYS A 48 4.80 13.27 8.34
N ARG A 49 4.78 11.95 8.14
CA ARG A 49 4.18 11.29 6.95
C ARG A 49 2.68 11.58 6.82
N LEU A 50 1.93 11.59 7.92
CA LEU A 50 0.50 11.96 7.90
C LEU A 50 0.28 13.41 7.46
N LEU A 51 1.07 14.35 7.98
CA LEU A 51 1.00 15.76 7.59
C LEU A 51 1.33 15.94 6.12
N LEU A 52 2.41 15.32 5.66
CA LEU A 52 2.83 15.39 4.26
C LEU A 52 1.81 14.73 3.33
N SER A 53 1.21 13.61 3.72
CA SER A 53 0.13 12.99 2.97
C SER A 53 -1.10 13.91 2.86
N LYS A 54 -1.47 14.62 3.93
CA LYS A 54 -2.55 15.63 3.89
C LYS A 54 -2.21 16.76 2.94
N TYR A 55 -0.98 17.28 2.99
CA TYR A 55 -0.50 18.33 2.11
C TYR A 55 -0.54 17.91 0.63
N ILE A 56 -0.02 16.70 0.31
CA ILE A 56 -0.08 16.15 -1.05
C ILE A 56 -1.53 16.02 -1.52
N LYS A 57 -2.41 15.44 -0.70
CA LYS A 57 -3.83 15.25 -1.03
C LYS A 57 -4.57 16.57 -1.29
N LYS A 58 -4.24 17.62 -0.54
CA LYS A 58 -4.84 18.96 -0.70
C LYS A 58 -4.40 19.65 -2.00
N ASN A 59 -3.15 19.42 -2.42
CA ASN A 59 -2.50 20.16 -3.50
C ASN A 59 -2.23 19.32 -4.77
N SER A 60 -2.81 18.13 -4.89
CA SER A 60 -2.62 17.23 -6.04
C SER A 60 -3.92 16.53 -6.41
N ILE A 61 -3.97 15.99 -7.62
CA ILE A 61 -5.00 15.02 -7.96
C ILE A 61 -4.50 13.65 -7.54
N TYR A 62 -5.26 12.96 -6.72
CA TYR A 62 -4.89 11.65 -6.22
C TYR A 62 -6.08 10.71 -6.17
N ALA A 63 -5.78 9.42 -6.18
CA ALA A 63 -6.74 8.38 -5.84
C ALA A 63 -6.04 7.22 -5.13
N VAL A 64 -6.82 6.43 -4.38
CA VAL A 64 -6.34 5.24 -3.67
C VAL A 64 -7.13 4.04 -4.14
N GLY A 65 -6.42 2.98 -4.47
CA GLY A 65 -6.95 1.66 -4.77
C GLY A 65 -6.55 0.66 -3.70
N THR A 66 -7.35 -0.37 -3.51
CA THR A 66 -7.09 -1.44 -2.54
C THR A 66 -7.41 -2.79 -3.16
N ALA A 67 -6.69 -3.84 -2.71
CA ALA A 67 -7.13 -5.21 -2.89
C ALA A 67 -7.23 -5.89 -1.53
N SER A 68 -8.34 -6.59 -1.30
CA SER A 68 -8.69 -7.20 -0.02
C SER A 68 -7.81 -8.40 0.31
N VAL A 69 -7.88 -8.88 1.55
CA VAL A 69 -7.20 -10.12 1.97
C VAL A 69 -7.73 -11.33 1.18
N GLU A 70 -9.01 -11.34 0.90
CA GLU A 70 -9.64 -12.39 0.11
C GLU A 70 -9.09 -12.42 -1.32
N GLU A 71 -9.00 -11.25 -1.97
CA GLU A 71 -8.38 -11.13 -3.29
C GLU A 71 -6.90 -11.53 -3.26
N ILE A 72 -6.13 -11.13 -2.23
CA ILE A 72 -4.73 -11.55 -2.07
C ILE A 72 -4.63 -13.08 -2.00
N ASN A 73 -5.50 -13.73 -1.24
CA ASN A 73 -5.52 -15.18 -1.11
C ASN A 73 -5.90 -15.87 -2.44
N LYS A 74 -6.75 -15.23 -3.26
CA LYS A 74 -7.23 -15.78 -4.53
C LYS A 74 -6.23 -15.61 -5.67
N ILE A 75 -5.64 -14.43 -5.83
CA ILE A 75 -4.83 -14.08 -7.02
C ILE A 75 -3.35 -13.84 -6.72
N ASN A 76 -2.89 -14.12 -5.51
CA ASN A 76 -1.58 -13.83 -4.91
C ASN A 76 -1.29 -12.34 -4.72
N ILE A 77 -0.20 -12.05 -3.97
CA ILE A 77 0.14 -10.66 -3.58
C ILE A 77 0.63 -9.81 -4.75
N LEU A 78 1.30 -10.38 -5.74
CA LEU A 78 1.76 -9.63 -6.91
C LEU A 78 0.56 -9.11 -7.70
N ASN A 79 -0.35 -10.02 -8.09
CA ASN A 79 -1.54 -9.65 -8.85
C ASN A 79 -2.48 -8.73 -8.06
N ALA A 80 -2.61 -8.93 -6.75
CA ALA A 80 -3.39 -8.05 -5.87
C ALA A 80 -2.77 -6.64 -5.77
N SER A 81 -1.43 -6.53 -5.75
CA SER A 81 -0.74 -5.23 -5.82
C SER A 81 -1.05 -4.52 -7.14
N LEU A 82 -0.92 -5.21 -8.25
CA LEU A 82 -1.23 -4.64 -9.58
C LEU A 82 -2.71 -4.27 -9.70
N LEU A 83 -3.63 -5.07 -9.16
CA LEU A 83 -5.04 -4.74 -9.09
C LEU A 83 -5.30 -3.48 -8.27
N SER A 84 -4.63 -3.31 -7.13
CA SER A 84 -4.75 -2.10 -6.32
C SER A 84 -4.24 -0.86 -7.06
N MET A 85 -3.13 -0.98 -7.82
CA MET A 85 -2.60 0.10 -8.67
C MET A 85 -3.58 0.46 -9.79
N LYS A 86 -4.15 -0.55 -10.47
CA LYS A 86 -5.16 -0.32 -11.50
C LYS A 86 -6.36 0.42 -10.94
N ARG A 87 -6.90 -0.03 -9.81
CA ARG A 87 -8.02 0.64 -9.12
C ARG A 87 -7.71 2.07 -8.70
N ALA A 88 -6.46 2.37 -8.31
CA ALA A 88 -6.05 3.74 -8.03
C ALA A 88 -6.04 4.60 -9.29
N LEU A 89 -5.52 4.09 -10.40
CA LEU A 89 -5.51 4.79 -11.69
C LEU A 89 -6.91 5.03 -12.23
N ASP A 90 -7.79 4.01 -12.19
CA ASP A 90 -9.17 4.11 -12.68
C ASP A 90 -10.00 5.14 -11.91
N LYS A 91 -9.67 5.38 -10.63
CA LYS A 91 -10.33 6.37 -9.77
C LYS A 91 -9.79 7.80 -9.91
N LEU A 92 -8.74 8.03 -10.68
CA LEU A 92 -8.22 9.40 -10.89
C LEU A 92 -9.25 10.25 -11.64
N LYS A 93 -9.55 11.43 -11.09
CA LYS A 93 -10.47 12.40 -11.71
C LYS A 93 -9.94 12.99 -13.03
N LEU A 94 -8.63 12.92 -13.23
CA LEU A 94 -7.96 13.37 -14.46
C LEU A 94 -7.14 12.22 -15.02
N LYS A 95 -7.31 11.92 -16.32
CA LYS A 95 -6.48 10.92 -17.02
C LYS A 95 -5.08 11.49 -17.26
N PRO A 96 -4.01 10.84 -16.76
CA PRO A 96 -2.65 11.25 -17.06
C PRO A 96 -2.27 10.92 -18.50
N SER A 97 -1.30 11.64 -19.07
CA SER A 97 -0.73 11.31 -20.37
C SER A 97 0.29 10.18 -20.30
N ILE A 98 0.92 10.01 -19.14
CA ILE A 98 1.86 8.93 -18.85
C ILE A 98 1.83 8.57 -17.37
N VAL A 99 2.03 7.29 -17.06
CA VAL A 99 2.08 6.74 -15.69
C VAL A 99 3.49 6.24 -15.39
N TYR A 100 4.04 6.66 -14.27
CA TYR A 100 5.30 6.16 -13.71
C TYR A 100 4.98 5.24 -12.53
N ILE A 101 5.40 3.99 -12.61
CA ILE A 101 5.03 2.93 -11.69
C ILE A 101 6.28 2.47 -10.93
N ASP A 102 6.19 2.36 -9.60
CA ASP A 102 7.26 1.73 -8.81
C ASP A 102 7.31 0.23 -9.07
N GLY A 103 8.54 -0.31 -9.15
CA GLY A 103 8.80 -1.73 -9.35
C GLY A 103 9.02 -2.13 -10.81
N LEU A 104 8.89 -3.44 -11.07
CA LEU A 104 9.18 -4.07 -12.36
C LEU A 104 7.92 -4.31 -13.22
N PHE A 105 6.74 -4.38 -12.58
CA PHE A 105 5.52 -4.83 -13.22
C PHE A 105 4.48 -3.71 -13.28
N ALA A 106 3.71 -3.70 -14.34
CA ALA A 106 2.56 -2.82 -14.51
C ALA A 106 1.25 -3.63 -14.48
N PRO A 107 0.12 -3.02 -14.09
CA PRO A 107 -1.19 -3.63 -14.26
C PRO A 107 -1.43 -4.03 -15.70
N LYS A 108 -2.07 -5.19 -15.91
CA LYS A 108 -2.50 -5.63 -17.24
C LYS A 108 -3.55 -4.67 -17.80
N ASP A 109 -3.62 -4.59 -19.12
CA ASP A 109 -4.63 -3.82 -19.89
C ASP A 109 -4.67 -2.32 -19.55
N LEU A 110 -3.52 -1.73 -19.20
CA LEU A 110 -3.39 -0.28 -19.08
C LEU A 110 -3.44 0.37 -20.47
N LYS A 111 -4.52 1.10 -20.74
CA LYS A 111 -4.69 1.88 -21.99
C LYS A 111 -3.92 3.20 -22.02
N ILE A 112 -3.09 3.45 -21.00
CA ILE A 112 -2.31 4.68 -20.82
C ILE A 112 -0.83 4.33 -20.99
N LYS A 113 -0.04 5.19 -21.64
CA LYS A 113 1.42 5.04 -21.71
C LYS A 113 2.01 4.96 -20.29
N TYR A 114 2.93 4.04 -20.07
CA TYR A 114 3.57 3.87 -18.76
C TYR A 114 5.06 3.56 -18.85
N LYS A 115 5.76 3.79 -17.76
CA LYS A 115 7.14 3.33 -17.52
C LYS A 115 7.24 2.81 -16.11
N THR A 116 7.93 1.68 -15.94
CA THR A 116 8.24 1.10 -14.64
C THR A 116 9.64 1.52 -14.19
N PHE A 117 9.82 1.70 -12.88
CA PHE A 117 11.09 2.15 -12.30
C PHE A 117 11.39 1.37 -11.04
N VAL A 118 12.49 0.63 -11.02
CA VAL A 118 12.97 -0.02 -9.80
C VAL A 118 13.43 1.04 -8.81
N LYS A 119 12.86 1.00 -7.60
CA LYS A 119 13.05 2.04 -6.56
C LYS A 119 12.69 3.43 -7.08
N GLY A 120 11.60 3.53 -7.83
CA GLY A 120 11.12 4.79 -8.39
C GLY A 120 10.69 5.78 -7.32
N ASP A 121 10.23 5.28 -6.18
CA ASP A 121 9.88 6.05 -4.99
C ASP A 121 11.07 6.85 -4.40
N GLU A 122 12.30 6.45 -4.65
CA GLU A 122 13.52 7.18 -4.26
C GLU A 122 13.97 8.21 -5.31
N LYS A 123 13.58 8.04 -6.57
CA LYS A 123 14.13 8.77 -7.73
C LYS A 123 13.13 9.73 -8.37
N ILE A 124 11.84 9.40 -8.33
CA ILE A 124 10.80 10.08 -9.10
C ILE A 124 9.75 10.66 -8.16
N THR A 125 9.67 11.96 -8.08
CA THR A 125 8.87 12.71 -7.11
C THR A 125 7.38 12.32 -7.10
N CYS A 126 6.76 12.08 -8.27
CA CYS A 126 5.35 11.68 -8.29
C CYS A 126 5.15 10.25 -7.75
N ILE A 127 6.12 9.34 -7.91
CA ILE A 127 6.10 8.01 -7.30
C ILE A 127 6.31 8.14 -5.79
N SER A 128 7.29 8.96 -5.34
CA SER A 128 7.50 9.23 -3.90
C SER A 128 6.22 9.79 -3.24
N ALA A 129 5.52 10.69 -3.91
CA ALA A 129 4.24 11.22 -3.42
C ALA A 129 3.16 10.13 -3.33
N ALA A 130 3.09 9.23 -4.31
CA ALA A 130 2.18 8.08 -4.27
C ALA A 130 2.51 7.15 -3.11
N SER A 131 3.79 6.84 -2.89
CA SER A 131 4.29 6.07 -1.74
C SER A 131 3.82 6.65 -0.40
N ILE A 132 4.01 7.96 -0.19
CA ILE A 132 3.59 8.66 1.02
C ILE A 132 2.07 8.54 1.22
N VAL A 133 1.29 8.80 0.17
CA VAL A 133 -0.18 8.74 0.23
C VAL A 133 -0.66 7.32 0.52
N ALA A 134 -0.14 6.32 -0.17
CA ALA A 134 -0.48 4.91 0.04
C ALA A 134 -0.14 4.47 1.47
N LYS A 135 1.10 4.74 1.91
CA LYS A 135 1.60 4.36 3.24
C LYS A 135 0.80 5.01 4.36
N ALA A 136 0.59 6.32 4.31
CA ALA A 136 -0.18 7.03 5.32
C ALA A 136 -1.63 6.52 5.39
N THR A 137 -2.25 6.26 4.24
CA THR A 137 -3.64 5.78 4.17
C THR A 137 -3.77 4.38 4.75
N ARG A 138 -2.85 3.47 4.40
CA ARG A 138 -2.86 2.11 4.93
C ARG A 138 -2.54 2.06 6.42
N ASP A 139 -1.60 2.86 6.91
CA ASP A 139 -1.24 2.88 8.33
C ASP A 139 -2.43 3.32 9.18
N VAL A 140 -3.18 4.35 8.76
CA VAL A 140 -4.42 4.77 9.44
C VAL A 140 -5.47 3.66 9.42
N PHE A 141 -5.64 2.96 8.30
CA PHE A 141 -6.54 1.81 8.22
C PHE A 141 -6.14 0.72 9.22
N MET A 142 -4.86 0.34 9.26
CA MET A 142 -4.36 -0.71 10.17
C MET A 142 -4.45 -0.31 11.64
N ILE A 143 -4.27 0.97 11.99
CA ILE A 143 -4.50 1.48 13.35
C ILE A 143 -5.97 1.28 13.75
N ARG A 144 -6.91 1.66 12.88
CA ARG A 144 -8.36 1.47 13.15
C ARG A 144 -8.72 -0.01 13.28
N LEU A 145 -8.17 -0.84 12.42
CA LEU A 145 -8.36 -2.29 12.48
C LEU A 145 -7.77 -2.88 13.77
N GLY A 146 -6.58 -2.41 14.18
CA GLY A 146 -5.91 -2.83 15.41
C GLY A 146 -6.67 -2.50 16.68
N LYS A 147 -7.48 -1.42 16.69
CA LYS A 147 -8.41 -1.13 17.81
C LYS A 147 -9.51 -2.18 17.94
N LYS A 148 -9.98 -2.74 16.81
CA LYS A 148 -10.99 -3.82 16.80
C LYS A 148 -10.39 -5.19 17.13
N PHE A 149 -9.09 -5.38 16.87
CA PHE A 149 -8.36 -6.64 17.06
C PHE A 149 -7.07 -6.41 17.90
N PRO A 150 -7.18 -6.00 19.17
CA PRO A 150 -6.03 -5.55 19.99
C PRO A 150 -4.99 -6.64 20.25
N LYS A 151 -5.41 -7.91 20.18
CA LYS A 151 -4.57 -9.09 20.42
C LYS A 151 -3.40 -9.24 19.45
N TYR A 152 -3.48 -8.63 18.26
CA TYR A 152 -2.45 -8.73 17.21
C TYR A 152 -1.56 -7.49 17.10
N LYS A 153 -1.81 -6.45 17.91
CA LYS A 153 -1.02 -5.20 17.96
C LYS A 153 -0.89 -4.48 16.60
N TRP A 154 -1.90 -4.61 15.70
CA TRP A 154 -1.86 -4.00 14.36
C TRP A 154 -1.81 -2.47 14.37
N ASN A 155 -2.18 -1.84 15.46
CA ASN A 155 -2.00 -0.42 15.70
C ASN A 155 -0.54 0.01 15.84
N LYS A 156 0.38 -0.94 16.12
CA LYS A 156 1.82 -0.72 16.24
C LYS A 156 2.59 -1.32 15.06
N ASN A 157 2.30 -2.58 14.72
CA ASN A 157 3.04 -3.32 13.71
C ASN A 157 2.44 -3.24 12.30
N PHE A 158 1.30 -2.58 12.10
CA PHE A 158 0.61 -2.39 10.80
C PHE A 158 0.38 -3.68 10.00
N GLY A 159 0.32 -4.82 10.70
CA GLY A 159 0.12 -6.14 10.10
C GLY A 159 1.41 -6.85 9.66
N TYR A 160 2.59 -6.28 9.92
CA TYR A 160 3.86 -6.95 9.68
C TYR A 160 4.08 -8.10 10.69
N GLY A 161 4.88 -9.12 10.29
CA GLY A 161 5.16 -10.32 11.06
C GLY A 161 6.15 -10.10 12.21
N THR A 162 5.88 -9.15 13.10
CA THR A 162 6.66 -8.95 14.33
C THR A 162 6.47 -10.10 15.33
N LYS A 163 7.38 -10.26 16.29
CA LYS A 163 7.26 -11.26 17.35
C LYS A 163 5.89 -11.18 18.06
N GLU A 164 5.43 -9.97 18.37
CA GLU A 164 4.13 -9.72 19.02
C GLU A 164 2.96 -10.20 18.16
N HIS A 165 3.00 -9.95 16.82
CA HIS A 165 1.97 -10.38 15.89
C HIS A 165 1.93 -11.91 15.78
N LEU A 166 3.09 -12.55 15.60
CA LEU A 166 3.21 -14.01 15.52
C LEU A 166 2.76 -14.69 16.81
N ASN A 167 3.14 -14.16 17.97
CA ASN A 167 2.65 -14.64 19.27
C ASN A 167 1.14 -14.51 19.41
N GLY A 168 0.57 -13.39 18.93
CA GLY A 168 -0.88 -13.19 18.86
C GLY A 168 -1.56 -14.27 18.02
N ILE A 169 -0.97 -14.61 16.85
CA ILE A 169 -1.50 -15.66 15.97
C ILE A 169 -1.42 -17.04 16.63
N ARG A 170 -0.30 -17.39 17.28
CA ARG A 170 -0.16 -18.67 17.98
C ARG A 170 -1.17 -18.83 19.12
N LYS A 171 -1.35 -17.76 19.93
CA LYS A 171 -2.22 -17.78 21.12
C LYS A 171 -3.72 -17.69 20.78
N TYR A 172 -4.09 -16.88 19.80
CA TYR A 172 -5.51 -16.54 19.54
C TYR A 172 -6.00 -17.01 18.15
N GLY A 173 -5.14 -17.68 17.38
CA GLY A 173 -5.47 -18.10 16.02
C GLY A 173 -5.43 -16.96 15.00
N ILE A 174 -5.94 -17.25 13.82
CA ILE A 174 -6.07 -16.28 12.74
C ILE A 174 -7.48 -15.68 12.69
N THR A 175 -7.61 -14.52 12.03
CA THR A 175 -8.88 -13.91 11.68
C THR A 175 -9.03 -13.84 10.16
N LYS A 176 -10.19 -13.42 9.66
CA LYS A 176 -10.43 -13.14 8.23
C LYS A 176 -9.48 -12.06 7.63
N HIS A 177 -8.79 -11.32 8.47
CA HIS A 177 -7.84 -10.29 8.04
C HIS A 177 -6.41 -10.82 7.87
N HIS A 178 -6.12 -12.08 8.20
CA HIS A 178 -4.82 -12.71 7.96
C HIS A 178 -4.74 -13.34 6.57
N ARG A 179 -3.56 -13.26 5.96
CA ARG A 179 -3.29 -13.78 4.61
C ARG A 179 -2.85 -15.23 4.71
N LYS A 180 -3.78 -16.17 4.54
CA LYS A 180 -3.60 -17.61 4.78
C LYS A 180 -2.44 -18.23 3.99
N ASN A 181 -2.19 -17.75 2.77
CA ASN A 181 -1.16 -18.26 1.86
C ASN A 181 0.24 -17.71 2.15
N PHE A 182 0.41 -16.82 3.14
CA PHE A 182 1.74 -16.33 3.52
C PHE A 182 2.44 -17.34 4.41
N LYS A 183 3.69 -17.71 4.05
CA LYS A 183 4.46 -18.79 4.68
C LYS A 183 4.37 -18.86 6.21
N PRO A 184 4.57 -17.79 7.00
CA PRO A 184 4.46 -17.88 8.46
C PRO A 184 3.07 -18.30 8.94
N ILE A 185 2.00 -17.83 8.29
CA ILE A 185 0.62 -18.17 8.65
C ILE A 185 0.28 -19.57 8.19
N HIS A 186 0.63 -19.91 6.96
CA HIS A 186 0.45 -21.24 6.40
C HIS A 186 1.09 -22.32 7.29
N ASN A 187 2.33 -22.11 7.73
CA ASN A 187 3.04 -23.06 8.60
C ASN A 187 2.33 -23.24 9.96
N ILE A 188 1.83 -22.15 10.58
CA ILE A 188 1.08 -22.21 11.84
C ILE A 188 -0.23 -22.98 11.67
N LEU A 189 -0.89 -22.84 10.54
CA LEU A 189 -2.13 -23.59 10.26
C LEU A 189 -1.84 -25.08 10.08
N MET A 190 -0.80 -25.43 9.31
CA MET A 190 -0.42 -26.85 9.07
C MET A 190 0.06 -27.58 10.33
N SER A 191 0.78 -26.88 11.25
CA SER A 191 1.18 -27.51 12.51
C SER A 191 -0.03 -27.86 13.39
N LYS A 192 -1.03 -26.97 13.47
CA LYS A 192 -2.25 -27.25 14.25
C LYS A 192 -3.08 -28.42 13.72
N THR A 193 -3.12 -28.59 12.41
CA THR A 193 -3.86 -29.72 11.79
C THR A 193 -3.18 -31.06 12.11
N ARG A 194 -1.85 -31.09 12.29
CA ARG A 194 -1.10 -32.31 12.65
C ARG A 194 -1.22 -32.70 14.13
N GLU A 195 -1.51 -31.74 15.02
CA GLU A 195 -1.71 -31.97 16.46
C GLU A 195 -3.14 -32.46 16.76
N THR A 196 -4.05 -32.40 15.79
CA THR A 196 -5.47 -32.82 15.92
C THR A 196 -5.79 -34.14 15.20
N LEU A 197 -4.81 -34.77 14.55
CA LEU A 197 -4.85 -36.11 13.95
C LEU A 197 -4.02 -37.11 14.78
#